data_7ad9343c4d4b81cde994d4d4beb2facf
#
_entry.id   7ad9343c4d4b81cde994d4d4beb2facf
#
_cell.length_a   1.000
_cell.length_b   1.000
_cell.length_c   1.000
_cell.angle_alpha   90.00
_cell.angle_beta   90.00
_cell.angle_gamma   90.00
#
_symmetry.space_group_name_H-M   'P 1'
#
loop_
_entity.id
_entity.type
_entity.pdbx_description
1 polymer ?
#
loop_
_entity_poly.entity_id
_entity_poly.type
_entity_poly.pdbx_seq_one_letter_code
_entity_poly.pdbx_strand_id
1 'polypeptide(L)'
;MNFGPSRREHYPNLPFWRLARDGFWELQLPKESDLSKDNKQPSKNKLIQQNVLGGFDQESYQLLIKKPSLINKLAQQILSEHFPDNVQEVIANRLDFPLQEIRQNRDPTFRKNILRAYNYQCAICGYNLRYDSAVVGLEAAHIKWKQFGGPCTINNGLALCALHHSAFDMGAISIDDNMKLLVSSGVNGNQMVEQLFWQFSNKVIGLPKNTKEHPKDTFIHWHREQVFKL
;
A
#
# COMPACT_ATOMS: atom_id res chain seq x y z
N MET A 1 2.26 11.36 4.78
CA MET A 1 2.60 10.11 4.06
C MET A 1 1.41 9.69 3.24
N ASN A 2 1.63 9.19 2.05
CA ASN A 2 0.59 8.64 1.19
C ASN A 2 0.68 7.11 1.24
N PHE A 3 -0.35 6.43 1.71
CA PHE A 3 -0.35 4.99 1.94
C PHE A 3 -1.00 4.18 0.81
N GLY A 4 -1.55 4.85 -0.17
CA GLY A 4 -2.23 4.20 -1.28
C GLY A 4 -1.45 4.27 -2.58
N PRO A 5 -2.01 3.71 -3.65
CA PRO A 5 -1.53 3.92 -5.00
C PRO A 5 -1.30 5.40 -5.23
N SER A 6 -0.05 5.82 -5.30
CA SER A 6 0.28 7.24 -5.25
C SER A 6 0.97 7.70 -6.50
N ARG A 7 0.44 8.76 -7.06
CA ARG A 7 1.19 9.61 -7.98
C ARG A 7 2.30 10.34 -7.22
N ARG A 8 3.32 10.79 -7.93
CA ARG A 8 4.53 11.45 -7.39
C ARG A 8 4.26 12.73 -6.60
N GLU A 9 3.05 13.29 -6.67
CA GLU A 9 2.68 14.55 -6.02
C GLU A 9 1.44 14.37 -5.13
N HIS A 10 1.36 15.18 -4.08
CA HIS A 10 0.22 15.19 -3.16
C HIS A 10 -0.90 16.08 -3.74
N TYR A 11 -1.96 15.46 -4.19
CA TYR A 11 -3.15 16.15 -4.69
C TYR A 11 -4.34 15.96 -3.73
N PRO A 12 -4.36 16.64 -2.57
CA PRO A 12 -5.43 16.47 -1.58
C PRO A 12 -6.80 16.92 -2.10
N ASN A 13 -6.82 17.76 -3.13
CA ASN A 13 -8.04 18.20 -3.82
C ASN A 13 -8.70 17.07 -4.63
N LEU A 14 -7.98 16.03 -5.03
CA LEU A 14 -8.55 14.97 -5.86
C LEU A 14 -9.56 14.10 -5.09
N PRO A 15 -9.23 13.53 -3.91
CA PRO A 15 -10.24 12.81 -3.14
C PRO A 15 -11.39 13.73 -2.74
N PHE A 16 -11.10 14.93 -2.25
CA PHE A 16 -12.10 15.93 -1.87
C PHE A 16 -13.13 16.19 -2.98
N TRP A 17 -12.69 16.34 -4.23
CA TRP A 17 -13.54 16.60 -5.37
C TRP A 17 -14.27 15.35 -5.89
N ARG A 18 -13.56 14.20 -5.92
CA ARG A 18 -14.09 12.97 -6.50
C ARG A 18 -15.14 12.29 -5.64
N LEU A 19 -15.02 12.35 -4.32
CA LEU A 19 -15.98 11.78 -3.38
C LEU A 19 -17.41 12.28 -3.59
N ALA A 20 -17.59 13.48 -4.17
CA ALA A 20 -18.91 14.00 -4.52
C ALA A 20 -19.68 13.14 -5.53
N ARG A 21 -19.01 12.20 -6.23
CA ARG A 21 -19.64 11.26 -7.17
C ARG A 21 -20.16 10.00 -6.48
N ASP A 22 -19.77 9.76 -5.24
CA ASP A 22 -20.06 8.52 -4.50
C ASP A 22 -21.39 8.59 -3.73
N GLY A 23 -22.08 9.74 -3.76
CA GLY A 23 -23.43 9.92 -3.24
C GLY A 23 -23.58 10.17 -1.73
N PHE A 24 -22.48 10.11 -0.97
CA PHE A 24 -22.45 10.39 0.48
C PHE A 24 -21.62 11.63 0.84
N TRP A 25 -20.99 12.27 -0.15
CA TRP A 25 -20.18 13.46 0.02
C TRP A 25 -20.70 14.60 -0.85
N GLU A 26 -21.05 15.71 -0.23
CA GLU A 26 -21.60 16.89 -0.89
C GLU A 26 -20.59 18.03 -0.94
N LEU A 27 -20.56 18.74 -2.06
CA LEU A 27 -19.76 19.94 -2.23
C LEU A 27 -20.68 21.16 -2.25
N GLN A 28 -20.41 22.12 -1.38
CA GLN A 28 -21.07 23.42 -1.38
C GLN A 28 -20.31 24.34 -2.32
N LEU A 29 -20.83 24.51 -3.52
CA LEU A 29 -20.27 25.40 -4.54
C LEU A 29 -20.93 26.78 -4.47
N PRO A 30 -20.18 27.87 -4.64
CA PRO A 30 -20.75 29.20 -4.80
C PRO A 30 -21.71 29.27 -6.00
N LYS A 31 -22.76 30.08 -5.90
CA LYS A 31 -23.82 30.18 -6.93
C LYS A 31 -23.31 30.58 -8.33
N GLU A 32 -22.18 31.28 -8.41
CA GLU A 32 -21.53 31.70 -9.65
C GLU A 32 -20.24 30.92 -9.98
N SER A 33 -20.13 29.71 -9.47
CA SER A 33 -18.91 28.90 -9.62
C SER A 33 -18.79 28.33 -11.04
N ASP A 34 -17.64 28.55 -11.66
CA ASP A 34 -17.25 27.95 -12.95
C ASP A 34 -16.78 26.48 -12.80
N LEU A 35 -16.75 25.97 -11.56
CA LEU A 35 -16.16 24.66 -11.25
C LEU A 35 -16.99 23.49 -11.78
N SER A 36 -18.29 23.69 -12.01
CA SER A 36 -19.20 22.65 -12.52
C SER A 36 -19.23 22.57 -14.05
N LYS A 37 -18.70 23.58 -14.75
CA LYS A 37 -18.81 23.68 -16.22
C LYS A 37 -17.70 22.94 -16.97
N ASP A 38 -16.53 22.78 -16.34
CA ASP A 38 -15.41 22.06 -16.92
C ASP A 38 -15.31 20.65 -16.31
N ASN A 39 -15.27 19.62 -17.16
CA ASN A 39 -14.96 18.24 -16.74
C ASN A 39 -13.56 18.08 -16.14
N LYS A 40 -12.81 19.17 -15.99
CA LYS A 40 -11.47 19.19 -15.39
C LYS A 40 -11.57 19.35 -13.88
N GLN A 41 -10.75 18.55 -13.18
CA GLN A 41 -10.64 18.62 -11.73
C GLN A 41 -10.01 19.97 -11.33
N PRO A 42 -10.63 20.73 -10.41
CA PRO A 42 -10.09 22.02 -10.02
C PRO A 42 -8.80 21.88 -9.20
N SER A 43 -7.90 22.84 -9.34
CA SER A 43 -6.70 22.90 -8.51
C SER A 43 -7.04 23.23 -7.06
N LYS A 44 -6.16 22.83 -6.13
CA LYS A 44 -6.31 23.15 -4.69
C LYS A 44 -6.51 24.66 -4.47
N ASN A 45 -5.73 25.49 -5.14
CA ASN A 45 -5.82 26.95 -5.00
C ASN A 45 -7.18 27.51 -5.47
N LYS A 46 -7.74 26.96 -6.56
CA LYS A 46 -9.06 27.37 -7.06
C LYS A 46 -10.18 27.00 -6.07
N LEU A 47 -10.10 25.82 -5.45
CA LEU A 47 -11.06 25.40 -4.41
C LEU A 47 -11.00 26.33 -3.18
N ILE A 48 -9.80 26.67 -2.71
CA ILE A 48 -9.59 27.56 -1.57
C ILE A 48 -10.08 28.98 -1.88
N GLN A 49 -9.72 29.53 -3.04
CA GLN A 49 -10.15 30.88 -3.45
C GLN A 49 -11.67 31.04 -3.55
N GLN A 50 -12.36 29.99 -3.92
CA GLN A 50 -13.82 29.97 -3.99
C GLN A 50 -14.51 29.49 -2.70
N ASN A 51 -13.76 29.28 -1.61
CA ASN A 51 -14.28 28.80 -0.34
C ASN A 51 -15.20 27.57 -0.48
N VAL A 52 -14.79 26.62 -1.33
CA VAL A 52 -15.56 25.38 -1.54
C VAL A 52 -15.49 24.53 -0.28
N LEU A 53 -16.62 24.26 0.31
CA LEU A 53 -16.77 23.35 1.44
C LEU A 53 -17.22 21.98 0.94
N GLY A 54 -16.83 20.92 1.68
CA GLY A 54 -17.27 19.56 1.41
C GLY A 54 -17.46 18.79 2.70
N GLY A 55 -18.43 17.90 2.71
CA GLY A 55 -18.77 17.10 3.88
C GLY A 55 -19.70 15.94 3.50
N PHE A 56 -20.00 15.10 4.49
CA PHE A 56 -21.04 14.10 4.32
C PHE A 56 -22.40 14.78 4.08
N ASP A 57 -23.27 14.12 3.32
CA ASP A 57 -24.67 14.48 3.28
C ASP A 57 -25.28 14.47 4.69
N GLN A 58 -26.38 15.21 4.87
CA GLN A 58 -26.98 15.41 6.20
C GLN A 58 -27.42 14.10 6.86
N GLU A 59 -27.89 13.14 6.10
CA GLU A 59 -28.39 11.85 6.63
C GLU A 59 -27.20 10.99 7.11
N SER A 60 -26.17 10.84 6.28
CA SER A 60 -24.93 10.12 6.61
C SER A 60 -24.25 10.75 7.82
N TYR A 61 -24.14 12.09 7.87
CA TYR A 61 -23.54 12.81 8.99
C TYR A 61 -24.28 12.52 10.31
N GLN A 62 -25.61 12.64 10.32
CA GLN A 62 -26.43 12.36 11.51
C GLN A 62 -26.35 10.89 11.94
N LEU A 63 -26.29 9.96 10.98
CA LEU A 63 -26.11 8.53 11.27
C LEU A 63 -24.78 8.25 11.97
N LEU A 64 -23.69 8.83 11.48
CA LEU A 64 -22.35 8.64 12.04
C LEU A 64 -22.25 9.23 13.45
N ILE A 65 -22.85 10.39 13.71
CA ILE A 65 -22.92 10.98 15.07
C ILE A 65 -23.72 10.10 16.02
N LYS A 66 -24.88 9.61 15.58
CA LYS A 66 -25.74 8.77 16.44
C LYS A 66 -25.15 7.40 16.71
N LYS A 67 -24.30 6.88 15.82
CA LYS A 67 -23.68 5.54 15.90
C LYS A 67 -22.17 5.60 15.69
N PRO A 68 -21.37 6.13 16.64
CA PRO A 68 -19.92 6.26 16.48
C PRO A 68 -19.20 4.94 16.21
N SER A 69 -19.74 3.80 16.69
CA SER A 69 -19.20 2.47 16.41
C SER A 69 -19.22 2.11 14.92
N LEU A 70 -20.08 2.76 14.13
CA LEU A 70 -20.15 2.58 12.68
C LEU A 70 -18.92 3.15 11.99
N ILE A 71 -18.37 4.26 12.49
CA ILE A 71 -17.13 4.87 11.98
C ILE A 71 -15.99 3.85 12.03
N ASN A 72 -15.83 3.17 13.18
CA ASN A 72 -14.80 2.17 13.37
C ASN A 72 -14.98 0.99 12.41
N LYS A 73 -16.20 0.51 12.21
CA LYS A 73 -16.47 -0.59 11.27
C LYS A 73 -16.16 -0.19 9.83
N LEU A 74 -16.59 0.99 9.40
CA LEU A 74 -16.34 1.49 8.04
C LEU A 74 -14.85 1.72 7.79
N ALA A 75 -14.16 2.37 8.73
CA ALA A 75 -12.71 2.59 8.62
C ALA A 75 -11.95 1.27 8.54
N GLN A 76 -12.32 0.28 9.35
CA GLN A 76 -11.71 -1.05 9.33
C GLN A 76 -11.99 -1.79 8.02
N GLN A 77 -13.21 -1.70 7.49
CA GLN A 77 -13.56 -2.27 6.20
C GLN A 77 -12.74 -1.63 5.08
N ILE A 78 -12.65 -0.31 5.02
CA ILE A 78 -11.82 0.42 4.05
C ILE A 78 -10.36 -0.02 4.14
N LEU A 79 -9.80 -0.12 5.35
CA LEU A 79 -8.42 -0.55 5.54
C LEU A 79 -8.21 -1.97 5.01
N SER A 80 -9.09 -2.91 5.36
CA SER A 80 -8.96 -4.32 4.95
C SER A 80 -9.17 -4.54 3.44
N GLU A 81 -10.03 -3.76 2.81
CA GLU A 81 -10.32 -3.87 1.38
C GLU A 81 -9.24 -3.23 0.49
N HIS A 82 -8.52 -2.22 1.00
CA HIS A 82 -7.65 -1.40 0.16
C HIS A 82 -6.16 -1.44 0.54
N PHE A 83 -5.80 -1.96 1.71
CA PHE A 83 -4.41 -1.93 2.17
C PHE A 83 -3.94 -3.28 2.71
N PRO A 84 -2.68 -3.69 2.43
CA PRO A 84 -2.05 -4.85 3.07
C PRO A 84 -1.95 -4.65 4.59
N ASP A 85 -1.89 -5.76 5.34
CA ASP A 85 -1.89 -5.75 6.82
C ASP A 85 -0.82 -4.82 7.42
N ASN A 86 0.40 -4.86 6.88
CA ASN A 86 1.52 -4.02 7.36
C ASN A 86 1.24 -2.52 7.19
N VAL A 87 0.50 -2.14 6.14
CA VAL A 87 0.12 -0.75 5.87
C VAL A 87 -1.08 -0.33 6.72
N GLN A 88 -2.04 -1.24 6.95
CA GLN A 88 -3.19 -0.98 7.82
C GLN A 88 -2.76 -0.55 9.22
N GLU A 89 -1.81 -1.28 9.81
CA GLU A 89 -1.29 -0.98 11.15
C GLU A 89 -0.66 0.42 11.23
N VAL A 90 0.14 0.78 10.23
CA VAL A 90 0.78 2.11 10.18
C VAL A 90 -0.25 3.23 10.02
N ILE A 91 -1.28 3.03 9.18
CA ILE A 91 -2.36 4.01 9.01
C ILE A 91 -3.14 4.16 10.32
N ALA A 92 -3.52 3.05 10.94
CA ALA A 92 -4.30 3.04 12.17
C ALA A 92 -3.58 3.74 13.31
N ASN A 93 -2.30 3.43 13.52
CA ASN A 93 -1.47 4.10 14.52
C ASN A 93 -1.34 5.61 14.28
N ARG A 94 -1.24 6.03 13.01
CA ARG A 94 -1.14 7.45 12.66
C ARG A 94 -2.44 8.22 12.92
N LEU A 95 -3.58 7.55 12.79
CA LEU A 95 -4.90 8.14 12.99
C LEU A 95 -5.45 7.93 14.40
N ASP A 96 -4.66 7.33 15.30
CA ASP A 96 -5.11 6.89 16.63
C ASP A 96 -6.40 6.05 16.56
N PHE A 97 -6.43 5.15 15.58
CA PHE A 97 -7.58 4.34 15.25
C PHE A 97 -7.42 2.91 15.80
N PRO A 98 -8.35 2.39 16.63
CA PRO A 98 -8.25 1.04 17.16
C PRO A 98 -8.49 0.00 16.07
N LEU A 99 -7.43 -0.67 15.62
CA LEU A 99 -7.58 -1.87 14.79
C LEU A 99 -8.10 -3.02 15.66
N GLN A 100 -9.22 -3.59 15.27
CA GLN A 100 -9.59 -4.92 15.77
C GLN A 100 -8.76 -5.95 14.98
N GLU A 101 -8.13 -6.90 15.68
CA GLU A 101 -7.43 -8.00 15.01
C GLU A 101 -8.43 -8.80 14.16
N ILE A 102 -8.52 -8.48 12.89
CA ILE A 102 -9.16 -9.36 11.92
C ILE A 102 -8.10 -10.35 11.49
N ARG A 103 -8.21 -11.60 11.95
CA ARG A 103 -7.47 -12.72 11.36
C ARG A 103 -7.89 -12.83 9.91
N GLN A 104 -7.15 -12.18 9.01
CA GLN A 104 -7.35 -12.38 7.60
C GLN A 104 -7.03 -13.84 7.26
N ASN A 105 -7.88 -14.44 6.45
CA ASN A 105 -7.70 -15.80 5.95
C ASN A 105 -6.55 -15.77 4.92
N ARG A 106 -5.29 -15.84 5.44
CA ARG A 106 -4.08 -15.91 4.61
C ARG A 106 -4.12 -17.23 3.86
N ASP A 107 -3.95 -17.23 2.55
CA ASP A 107 -3.83 -18.46 1.77
C ASP A 107 -2.53 -19.20 2.15
N PRO A 108 -2.64 -20.30 2.92
CA PRO A 108 -1.45 -21.02 3.37
C PRO A 108 -0.68 -21.66 2.21
N THR A 109 -1.35 -21.90 1.08
CA THR A 109 -0.78 -22.48 -0.12
C THR A 109 0.13 -21.48 -0.82
N PHE A 110 -0.30 -20.20 -0.91
CA PHE A 110 0.52 -19.14 -1.46
C PHE A 110 1.84 -18.99 -0.69
N ARG A 111 1.76 -18.84 0.65
CA ARG A 111 2.95 -18.73 1.50
C ARG A 111 3.89 -19.93 1.32
N LYS A 112 3.36 -21.15 1.38
CA LYS A 112 4.16 -22.37 1.22
C LYS A 112 4.89 -22.41 -0.13
N ASN A 113 4.21 -22.06 -1.20
CA ASN A 113 4.77 -22.10 -2.55
C ASN A 113 5.85 -21.03 -2.74
N ILE A 114 5.62 -19.80 -2.26
CA ILE A 114 6.61 -18.72 -2.31
C ILE A 114 7.86 -19.11 -1.53
N LEU A 115 7.73 -19.48 -0.26
CA LEU A 115 8.91 -19.81 0.55
C LEU A 115 9.74 -20.95 -0.06
N ARG A 116 9.07 -21.96 -0.63
CA ARG A 116 9.76 -23.07 -1.32
C ARG A 116 10.48 -22.59 -2.59
N ALA A 117 9.84 -21.75 -3.42
CA ALA A 117 10.43 -21.24 -4.66
C ALA A 117 11.71 -20.44 -4.40
N TYR A 118 11.76 -19.70 -3.29
CA TYR A 118 12.92 -18.91 -2.85
C TYR A 118 13.84 -19.68 -1.88
N ASN A 119 13.73 -21.00 -1.81
CA ASN A 119 14.56 -21.84 -0.94
C ASN A 119 14.58 -21.37 0.54
N TYR A 120 13.45 -20.84 1.02
CA TYR A 120 13.31 -20.31 2.39
C TYR A 120 14.34 -19.22 2.74
N GLN A 121 14.61 -18.32 1.80
CA GLN A 121 15.52 -17.18 1.98
C GLN A 121 14.83 -15.88 1.55
N CYS A 122 15.14 -14.79 2.23
CA CYS A 122 14.72 -13.47 1.80
C CYS A 122 15.37 -13.12 0.46
N ALA A 123 14.57 -12.73 -0.52
CA ALA A 123 15.05 -12.36 -1.86
C ALA A 123 16.04 -11.18 -1.85
N ILE A 124 16.01 -10.32 -0.83
CA ILE A 124 16.88 -9.14 -0.75
C ILE A 124 18.15 -9.44 0.01
N CYS A 125 18.06 -9.85 1.27
CA CYS A 125 19.22 -9.98 2.16
C CYS A 125 19.64 -11.42 2.45
N GLY A 126 18.94 -12.43 1.90
CA GLY A 126 19.25 -13.83 2.16
C GLY A 126 18.86 -14.34 3.55
N TYR A 127 18.19 -13.53 4.39
CA TYR A 127 17.75 -13.92 5.72
C TYR A 127 16.97 -15.24 5.70
N ASN A 128 17.33 -16.18 6.58
CA ASN A 128 16.76 -17.53 6.62
C ASN A 128 16.71 -18.13 8.02
N LEU A 129 16.49 -17.31 9.06
CA LEU A 129 16.47 -17.78 10.44
C LEU A 129 15.46 -18.92 10.63
N ARG A 130 15.92 -19.95 11.31
CA ARG A 130 15.10 -21.06 11.77
C ARG A 130 15.30 -21.25 13.27
N TYR A 131 14.22 -21.62 13.94
CA TYR A 131 14.27 -22.16 15.28
C TYR A 131 13.77 -23.60 15.20
N ASP A 132 14.63 -24.55 15.43
CA ASP A 132 14.45 -25.96 15.05
C ASP A 132 14.05 -26.09 13.57
N SER A 133 12.86 -26.63 13.29
CA SER A 133 12.29 -26.74 11.94
C SER A 133 11.42 -25.54 11.54
N ALA A 134 11.11 -24.66 12.48
CA ALA A 134 10.23 -23.51 12.21
C ALA A 134 10.98 -22.36 11.52
N VAL A 135 10.40 -21.83 10.45
CA VAL A 135 10.88 -20.63 9.77
C VAL A 135 10.41 -19.40 10.53
N VAL A 136 11.34 -18.55 10.94
CA VAL A 136 11.05 -17.37 11.77
C VAL A 136 11.25 -16.11 10.94
N GLY A 137 10.24 -15.19 10.97
CA GLY A 137 10.35 -13.86 10.37
C GLY A 137 10.53 -13.83 8.85
N LEU A 138 10.15 -14.91 8.13
CA LEU A 138 10.14 -14.95 6.67
C LEU A 138 8.70 -15.07 6.18
N GLU A 139 8.32 -14.22 5.25
CA GLU A 139 6.95 -14.03 4.79
C GLU A 139 6.84 -14.08 3.26
N ALA A 140 5.61 -14.29 2.77
CA ALA A 140 5.28 -14.21 1.35
C ALA A 140 4.61 -12.87 1.07
N ALA A 141 5.32 -11.98 0.42
CA ALA A 141 4.83 -10.68 -0.02
C ALA A 141 4.15 -10.78 -1.39
N HIS A 142 2.97 -10.17 -1.56
CA HIS A 142 2.41 -9.97 -2.90
C HIS A 142 3.09 -8.77 -3.56
N ILE A 143 3.51 -8.91 -4.83
CA ILE A 143 4.07 -7.80 -5.60
C ILE A 143 2.95 -6.83 -5.99
N LYS A 144 1.94 -7.32 -6.71
CA LYS A 144 0.67 -6.62 -6.89
C LYS A 144 -0.27 -7.01 -5.77
N TRP A 145 -0.71 -6.06 -4.99
CA TRP A 145 -1.55 -6.31 -3.83
C TRP A 145 -2.84 -7.06 -4.18
N LYS A 146 -3.22 -8.00 -3.32
CA LYS A 146 -4.44 -8.80 -3.47
C LYS A 146 -5.68 -7.92 -3.59
N GLN A 147 -5.76 -6.84 -2.84
CA GLN A 147 -6.84 -5.85 -2.83
C GLN A 147 -7.01 -5.14 -4.19
N PHE A 148 -5.96 -5.13 -5.01
CA PHE A 148 -5.98 -4.59 -6.38
C PHE A 148 -6.00 -5.68 -7.45
N GLY A 149 -6.50 -6.87 -7.11
CA GLY A 149 -6.62 -8.00 -8.04
C GLY A 149 -5.31 -8.73 -8.31
N GLY A 150 -4.32 -8.62 -7.41
CA GLY A 150 -3.10 -9.41 -7.47
C GLY A 150 -3.40 -10.89 -7.18
N PRO A 151 -3.04 -11.83 -8.07
CA PRO A 151 -3.31 -13.25 -7.86
C PRO A 151 -2.38 -13.88 -6.83
N CYS A 152 -2.85 -14.93 -6.14
CA CYS A 152 -2.02 -15.75 -5.24
C CYS A 152 -1.18 -16.78 -6.05
N THR A 153 -0.35 -16.30 -6.97
CA THR A 153 0.55 -17.11 -7.81
C THR A 153 2.01 -16.80 -7.50
N ILE A 154 2.91 -17.76 -7.76
CA ILE A 154 4.34 -17.59 -7.45
C ILE A 154 4.92 -16.37 -8.17
N ASN A 155 4.53 -16.12 -9.42
CA ASN A 155 4.99 -14.96 -10.20
C ASN A 155 4.54 -13.60 -9.64
N ASN A 156 3.58 -13.58 -8.72
CA ASN A 156 3.12 -12.38 -8.01
C ASN A 156 3.60 -12.35 -6.56
N GLY A 157 4.68 -13.07 -6.23
CA GLY A 157 5.16 -13.14 -4.86
C GLY A 157 6.67 -13.10 -4.72
N LEU A 158 7.10 -12.60 -3.58
CA LEU A 158 8.48 -12.57 -3.11
C LEU A 158 8.57 -13.21 -1.72
N ALA A 159 9.62 -13.98 -1.45
CA ALA A 159 9.95 -14.33 -0.08
C ALA A 159 10.78 -13.20 0.53
N LEU A 160 10.26 -12.55 1.55
CA LEU A 160 10.92 -11.42 2.23
C LEU A 160 10.97 -11.66 3.74
N CYS A 161 12.01 -11.21 4.42
CA CYS A 161 11.94 -11.11 5.87
C CYS A 161 10.94 -10.03 6.28
N ALA A 162 10.39 -10.09 7.48
CA ALA A 162 9.36 -9.17 7.97
C ALA A 162 9.72 -7.69 7.76
N LEU A 163 11.00 -7.33 7.94
CA LEU A 163 11.47 -5.97 7.73
C LEU A 163 11.38 -5.54 6.26
N HIS A 164 11.91 -6.36 5.34
CA HIS A 164 11.86 -6.06 3.91
C HIS A 164 10.44 -6.13 3.34
N HIS A 165 9.59 -7.01 3.89
CA HIS A 165 8.16 -7.06 3.52
C HIS A 165 7.46 -5.76 3.88
N SER A 166 7.60 -5.30 5.13
CA SER A 166 7.03 -4.02 5.55
C SER A 166 7.54 -2.84 4.71
N ALA A 167 8.84 -2.80 4.43
CA ALA A 167 9.44 -1.74 3.60
C ALA A 167 8.92 -1.78 2.14
N PHE A 168 8.69 -2.97 1.59
CA PHE A 168 8.14 -3.17 0.26
C PHE A 168 6.68 -2.70 0.19
N ASP A 169 5.83 -3.13 1.11
CA ASP A 169 4.43 -2.72 1.17
C ASP A 169 4.27 -1.21 1.41
N MET A 170 5.20 -0.60 2.17
CA MET A 170 5.23 0.85 2.40
C MET A 170 5.76 1.66 1.22
N GLY A 171 6.31 1.00 0.20
CA GLY A 171 6.91 1.65 -0.96
C GLY A 171 8.28 2.28 -0.69
N ALA A 172 8.92 1.92 0.42
CA ALA A 172 10.29 2.33 0.71
C ALA A 172 11.31 1.65 -0.22
N ILE A 173 10.97 0.45 -0.71
CA ILE A 173 11.74 -0.31 -1.68
C ILE A 173 10.85 -0.85 -2.79
N SER A 174 11.46 -1.14 -3.95
CA SER A 174 10.81 -1.79 -5.09
C SER A 174 11.84 -2.57 -5.92
N ILE A 175 11.46 -3.03 -7.10
CA ILE A 175 12.31 -3.80 -8.02
C ILE A 175 12.23 -3.16 -9.41
N ASP A 176 13.36 -3.05 -10.11
CA ASP A 176 13.43 -2.59 -11.50
C ASP A 176 13.18 -3.73 -12.51
N ASP A 177 13.19 -3.40 -13.81
CA ASP A 177 12.98 -4.37 -14.90
C ASP A 177 14.11 -5.39 -15.04
N ASN A 178 15.26 -5.14 -14.43
CA ASN A 178 16.41 -6.04 -14.37
C ASN A 178 16.46 -6.83 -13.05
N MET A 179 15.36 -6.88 -12.31
CA MET A 179 15.28 -7.54 -11.01
C MET A 179 16.26 -6.96 -9.97
N LYS A 180 16.62 -5.68 -10.07
CA LYS A 180 17.45 -4.99 -9.10
C LYS A 180 16.61 -4.25 -8.07
N LEU A 181 17.10 -4.24 -6.84
CA LEU A 181 16.47 -3.51 -5.76
C LEU A 181 16.54 -2.00 -5.97
N LEU A 182 15.41 -1.34 -5.91
CA LEU A 182 15.28 0.11 -5.82
C LEU A 182 15.03 0.51 -4.37
N VAL A 183 15.74 1.51 -3.89
CA VAL A 183 15.57 2.10 -2.55
C VAL A 183 15.13 3.54 -2.73
N SER A 184 14.02 3.92 -2.07
CA SER A 184 13.49 5.29 -2.11
C SER A 184 14.45 6.29 -1.48
N SER A 185 14.56 7.48 -2.07
CA SER A 185 15.33 8.59 -1.51
C SER A 185 14.85 9.04 -0.11
N GLY A 186 13.61 8.70 0.25
CA GLY A 186 13.05 8.95 1.58
C GLY A 186 13.52 7.97 2.66
N VAL A 187 14.24 6.89 2.32
CA VAL A 187 14.78 5.93 3.28
C VAL A 187 15.99 6.54 3.99
N ASN A 188 15.88 6.72 5.30
CA ASN A 188 16.92 7.29 6.14
C ASN A 188 16.99 6.54 7.48
N GLY A 189 18.11 6.72 8.20
CA GLY A 189 18.31 6.10 9.51
C GLY A 189 19.79 6.03 9.88
N ASN A 190 20.10 5.14 10.80
CA ASN A 190 21.47 4.89 11.25
C ASN A 190 22.21 3.88 10.36
N GLN A 191 23.42 3.48 10.74
CA GLN A 191 24.25 2.51 10.03
C GLN A 191 23.55 1.16 9.75
N MET A 192 22.60 0.75 10.59
CA MET A 192 21.82 -0.48 10.34
C MET A 192 20.94 -0.35 9.10
N VAL A 193 20.40 0.83 8.82
CA VAL A 193 19.60 1.07 7.60
C VAL A 193 20.47 0.99 6.37
N GLU A 194 21.70 1.50 6.45
CA GLU A 194 22.70 1.33 5.38
C GLU A 194 22.96 -0.16 5.08
N GLN A 195 23.18 -0.95 6.12
CA GLN A 195 23.47 -2.40 6.00
C GLN A 195 22.25 -3.23 5.57
N LEU A 196 21.04 -2.80 5.89
CA LEU A 196 19.82 -3.57 5.60
C LEU A 196 19.14 -3.18 4.29
N PHE A 197 19.37 -1.96 3.78
CA PHE A 197 18.72 -1.46 2.59
C PHE A 197 19.70 -0.96 1.54
N TRP A 198 20.50 0.07 1.83
CA TRP A 198 21.34 0.75 0.83
C TRP A 198 22.43 -0.14 0.25
N GLN A 199 23.02 -1.03 1.07
CA GLN A 199 24.01 -1.99 0.55
C GLN A 199 23.46 -2.93 -0.51
N PHE A 200 22.15 -3.12 -0.60
CA PHE A 200 21.47 -3.94 -1.60
C PHE A 200 20.93 -3.12 -2.78
N SER A 201 20.97 -1.80 -2.70
CA SER A 201 20.51 -0.91 -3.79
C SER A 201 21.22 -1.23 -5.10
N ASN A 202 20.48 -1.29 -6.19
CA ASN A 202 20.94 -1.65 -7.54
C ASN A 202 21.53 -3.07 -7.68
N LYS A 203 21.45 -3.93 -6.67
CA LYS A 203 21.83 -5.34 -6.77
C LYS A 203 20.63 -6.18 -7.19
N VAL A 204 20.91 -7.21 -7.99
CA VAL A 204 19.89 -8.19 -8.39
C VAL A 204 19.41 -8.94 -7.15
N ILE A 205 18.11 -9.05 -6.98
CA ILE A 205 17.51 -9.83 -5.88
C ILE A 205 17.66 -11.32 -6.12
N GLY A 206 17.56 -12.13 -5.07
CA GLY A 206 17.45 -13.58 -5.19
C GLY A 206 16.20 -13.96 -5.96
N LEU A 207 16.32 -14.86 -6.93
CA LEU A 207 15.24 -15.33 -7.77
C LEU A 207 15.02 -16.85 -7.59
N PRO A 208 13.80 -17.36 -7.85
CA PRO A 208 13.55 -18.79 -7.93
C PRO A 208 14.47 -19.46 -8.97
N LYS A 209 14.90 -20.69 -8.69
CA LYS A 209 15.70 -21.47 -9.67
C LYS A 209 14.96 -21.73 -10.97
N ASN A 210 13.65 -21.92 -10.91
CA ASN A 210 12.80 -22.12 -12.06
C ASN A 210 12.39 -20.74 -12.63
N THR A 211 12.86 -20.43 -13.83
CA THR A 211 12.58 -19.14 -14.51
C THR A 211 11.09 -18.88 -14.76
N LYS A 212 10.27 -19.95 -14.86
CA LYS A 212 8.81 -19.82 -14.97
C LYS A 212 8.15 -19.28 -13.69
N GLU A 213 8.86 -19.33 -12.57
CA GLU A 213 8.42 -18.83 -11.26
C GLU A 213 8.91 -17.42 -10.94
N HIS A 214 9.71 -16.82 -11.84
CA HIS A 214 10.19 -15.46 -11.67
C HIS A 214 9.04 -14.46 -11.58
N PRO A 215 9.21 -13.37 -10.83
CA PRO A 215 8.27 -12.26 -10.81
C PRO A 215 7.92 -11.78 -12.22
N LYS A 216 6.65 -11.53 -12.50
CA LYS A 216 6.22 -10.99 -13.79
C LYS A 216 6.37 -9.47 -13.83
N ASP A 217 6.88 -8.95 -14.95
CA ASP A 217 7.08 -7.53 -15.18
C ASP A 217 5.81 -6.71 -14.93
N THR A 218 4.64 -7.24 -15.33
CA THR A 218 3.36 -6.56 -15.12
C THR A 218 3.04 -6.28 -13.64
N PHE A 219 3.46 -7.17 -12.71
CA PHE A 219 3.27 -6.96 -11.27
C PHE A 219 4.32 -6.02 -10.71
N ILE A 220 5.57 -6.13 -11.17
CA ILE A 220 6.67 -5.24 -10.79
C ILE A 220 6.36 -3.80 -11.22
N HIS A 221 5.93 -3.58 -12.46
CA HIS A 221 5.48 -2.28 -12.96
C HIS A 221 4.37 -1.71 -12.11
N TRP A 222 3.34 -2.53 -11.79
CA TRP A 222 2.24 -2.10 -10.93
C TRP A 222 2.76 -1.60 -9.58
N HIS A 223 3.68 -2.35 -8.93
CA HIS A 223 4.23 -1.97 -7.64
C HIS A 223 5.04 -0.67 -7.72
N ARG A 224 5.87 -0.51 -8.76
CA ARG A 224 6.65 0.72 -8.96
C ARG A 224 5.77 1.95 -9.20
N GLU A 225 4.70 1.79 -9.95
CA GLU A 225 3.83 2.92 -10.30
C GLU A 225 2.85 3.27 -9.19
N GLN A 226 2.38 2.27 -8.44
CA GLN A 226 1.28 2.44 -7.51
C GLN A 226 1.75 2.55 -6.05
N VAL A 227 2.85 1.89 -5.68
CA VAL A 227 3.28 1.76 -4.29
C VAL A 227 4.60 2.48 -4.02
N PHE A 228 5.62 2.29 -4.88
CA PHE A 228 6.95 2.81 -4.66
C PHE A 228 7.01 4.33 -4.57
N LYS A 229 7.79 4.85 -3.61
CA LYS A 229 8.02 6.28 -3.37
C LYS A 229 9.39 6.67 -3.92
N LEU A 230 9.44 7.61 -4.85
CA LEU A 230 10.67 8.18 -5.39
C LEU A 230 11.26 9.23 -4.46
#